data_6624776ecbf8bc570a2f06e9d1eab814
#
_entry.id   6624776ecbf8bc570a2f06e9d1eab814
#
_cell.length_a   1.000
_cell.length_b   1.000
_cell.length_c   1.000
_cell.angle_alpha   90.00
_cell.angle_beta   90.00
_cell.angle_gamma   90.00
#
_symmetry.space_group_name_H-M   'P 1'
#
loop_
_entity.id
_entity.type
_entity.pdbx_description
1 polymer ?
#
loop_
_entity_poly.entity_id
_entity_poly.type
_entity_poly.pdbx_seq_one_letter_code
_entity_poly.pdbx_strand_id
1 'polypeptide(L)'
;MEFKPAPEIVEGLKKHLDTAILGYTKAYPDFLDSVISWMDRKHKYKVEKEWILNTPGVVNAFYAAVNAFTEPGEGVIIFKPVYYPFSMAIEKNERNIINCPLIENDGYYTIDFEKFDEISKDPKNKLLIFCSPHNPVGRVWTKEELEKVAEISVKNDLVVVSDEIWADLIMPGYEHYMMGRLGGEIEERLITCTA
;
A
#
# COMPACT_ATOMS: atom_id res chain seq x y z
N MET A 1 -13.86 3.73 12.67
CA MET A 1 -12.92 3.02 13.56
C MET A 1 -13.45 3.12 14.97
N GLU A 2 -13.73 1.99 15.61
CA GLU A 2 -14.50 1.94 16.85
C GLU A 2 -13.69 1.41 18.04
N PHE A 3 -12.43 1.02 17.81
CA PHE A 3 -11.56 0.51 18.87
C PHE A 3 -10.82 1.65 19.56
N LYS A 4 -10.71 1.56 20.88
CA LYS A 4 -9.87 2.46 21.66
C LYS A 4 -8.40 2.12 21.39
N PRO A 5 -7.51 3.14 21.34
CA PRO A 5 -6.08 2.87 21.26
C PRO A 5 -5.58 2.20 22.54
N ALA A 6 -4.45 1.52 22.46
CA ALA A 6 -3.80 0.94 23.63
C ALA A 6 -3.51 2.04 24.68
N PRO A 7 -3.69 1.73 25.99
CA PRO A 7 -3.47 2.72 27.06
C PRO A 7 -2.08 3.36 26.99
N GLU A 8 -1.06 2.60 26.63
CA GLU A 8 0.34 3.02 26.53
C GLU A 8 0.51 4.15 25.49
N ILE A 9 -0.26 4.11 24.39
CA ILE A 9 -0.25 5.17 23.36
C ILE A 9 -0.80 6.46 23.97
N VAL A 10 -1.93 6.36 24.69
CA VAL A 10 -2.57 7.53 25.31
C VAL A 10 -1.67 8.15 26.37
N GLU A 11 -1.06 7.32 27.20
CA GLU A 11 -0.15 7.77 28.26
C GLU A 11 1.13 8.40 27.67
N GLY A 12 1.68 7.80 26.62
CA GLY A 12 2.83 8.33 25.90
C GLY A 12 2.55 9.72 25.32
N LEU A 13 1.39 9.91 24.68
CA LEU A 13 0.97 11.21 24.16
C LEU A 13 0.80 12.25 25.27
N LYS A 14 0.16 11.91 26.39
CA LYS A 14 0.01 12.82 27.54
C LYS A 14 1.38 13.25 28.06
N LYS A 15 2.27 12.32 28.32
CA LYS A 15 3.62 12.58 28.80
C LYS A 15 4.40 13.48 27.83
N HIS A 16 4.24 13.26 26.53
CA HIS A 16 4.87 14.10 25.53
C HIS A 16 4.34 15.53 25.59
N LEU A 17 3.02 15.72 25.69
CA LEU A 17 2.39 17.05 25.77
C LEU A 17 2.80 17.81 27.03
N ASP A 18 3.06 17.16 28.15
CA ASP A 18 3.51 17.80 29.39
C ASP A 18 4.89 18.47 29.27
N THR A 19 5.72 18.04 28.34
CA THR A 19 7.11 18.47 28.19
C THR A 19 7.46 19.02 26.81
N ALA A 20 6.57 18.87 25.81
CA ALA A 20 6.89 19.19 24.44
C ALA A 20 6.80 20.69 24.11
N ILE A 21 7.78 21.17 23.37
CA ILE A 21 7.66 22.39 22.61
C ILE A 21 7.12 22.02 21.22
N LEU A 22 5.87 22.38 20.94
CA LEU A 22 5.20 22.07 19.69
C LEU A 22 5.66 23.05 18.60
N GLY A 23 6.60 22.64 17.78
CA GLY A 23 7.15 23.42 16.69
C GLY A 23 7.30 22.57 15.41
N TYR A 24 8.20 22.99 14.54
CA TYR A 24 8.54 22.19 13.36
C TYR A 24 9.22 20.89 13.77
N THR A 25 8.57 19.77 13.45
CA THR A 25 9.06 18.44 13.82
C THR A 25 9.56 17.70 12.60
N LYS A 26 10.70 17.05 12.72
CA LYS A 26 11.21 16.07 11.76
C LYS A 26 11.04 14.67 12.34
N ALA A 27 11.02 13.66 11.48
CA ALA A 27 11.15 12.28 11.93
C ALA A 27 12.50 12.10 12.64
N TYR A 28 12.47 11.84 13.95
CA TYR A 28 13.68 11.56 14.73
C TYR A 28 14.20 10.14 14.44
N PRO A 29 15.50 9.89 14.67
CA PRO A 29 16.07 8.55 14.51
C PRO A 29 15.27 7.46 15.23
N ASP A 30 14.88 7.67 16.48
CA ASP A 30 14.11 6.72 17.28
C ASP A 30 12.76 6.33 16.66
N PHE A 31 12.10 7.27 15.96
CA PHE A 31 10.87 6.99 15.23
C PHE A 31 11.18 6.05 14.05
N LEU A 32 12.18 6.38 13.24
CA LEU A 32 12.56 5.57 12.08
C LEU A 32 13.03 4.17 12.51
N ASP A 33 13.84 4.10 13.57
CA ASP A 33 14.29 2.82 14.13
C ASP A 33 13.12 1.98 14.67
N SER A 34 12.08 2.62 15.21
CA SER A 34 10.86 1.93 15.64
C SER A 34 10.09 1.34 14.45
N VAL A 35 9.97 2.08 13.34
CA VAL A 35 9.35 1.59 12.10
C VAL A 35 10.13 0.39 11.55
N ILE A 36 11.45 0.51 11.40
CA ILE A 36 12.32 -0.57 10.91
C ILE A 36 12.18 -1.82 11.79
N SER A 37 12.25 -1.63 13.11
CA SER A 37 12.09 -2.73 14.07
C SER A 37 10.71 -3.40 13.98
N TRP A 38 9.64 -2.63 13.77
CA TRP A 38 8.30 -3.18 13.60
C TRP A 38 8.19 -3.99 12.32
N MET A 39 8.62 -3.45 11.20
CA MET A 39 8.59 -4.12 9.91
C MET A 39 9.38 -5.43 9.92
N ASP A 40 10.56 -5.46 10.52
CA ASP A 40 11.36 -6.70 10.63
C ASP A 40 10.72 -7.71 11.58
N ARG A 41 10.37 -7.29 12.82
CA ARG A 41 9.85 -8.23 13.83
C ARG A 41 8.47 -8.78 13.49
N LYS A 42 7.57 -7.89 13.07
CA LYS A 42 6.15 -8.22 12.84
C LYS A 42 5.94 -8.82 11.46
N HIS A 43 6.50 -8.18 10.45
CA HIS A 43 6.21 -8.50 9.06
C HIS A 43 7.33 -9.24 8.34
N LYS A 44 8.50 -9.43 8.98
CA LYS A 44 9.67 -10.08 8.35
C LYS A 44 10.12 -9.35 7.07
N TYR A 45 9.88 -8.04 7.03
CA TYR A 45 10.25 -7.17 5.94
C TYR A 45 11.36 -6.21 6.40
N LYS A 46 12.54 -6.35 5.80
CA LYS A 46 13.68 -5.47 6.08
C LYS A 46 13.58 -4.22 5.24
N VAL A 47 13.58 -3.08 5.89
CA VAL A 47 13.53 -1.77 5.25
C VAL A 47 14.74 -0.94 5.67
N GLU A 48 15.27 -0.17 4.73
CA GLU A 48 16.35 0.77 4.99
C GLU A 48 15.80 2.11 5.47
N LYS A 49 16.54 2.78 6.31
CA LYS A 49 16.13 4.07 6.90
C LYS A 49 15.82 5.13 5.84
N GLU A 50 16.61 5.14 4.79
CA GLU A 50 16.55 6.07 3.67
C GLU A 50 15.32 5.86 2.78
N TRP A 51 14.66 4.70 2.88
CA TRP A 51 13.44 4.38 2.13
C TRP A 51 12.19 4.95 2.81
N ILE A 52 12.28 5.37 4.08
CA ILE A 52 11.11 5.77 4.88
C ILE A 52 10.78 7.23 4.61
N LEU A 53 9.60 7.46 4.04
CA LEU A 53 9.02 8.79 3.82
C LEU A 53 7.74 8.95 4.64
N ASN A 54 7.66 10.05 5.40
CA ASN A 54 6.46 10.37 6.15
C ASN A 54 5.49 11.19 5.32
N THR A 55 4.23 10.77 5.30
CA THR A 55 3.13 11.50 4.68
C THR A 55 2.02 11.75 5.70
N PRO A 56 1.20 12.80 5.55
CA PRO A 56 0.03 13.01 6.40
C PRO A 56 -1.10 12.03 6.03
N GLY A 57 -0.87 10.74 6.30
CA GLY A 57 -1.75 9.63 5.97
C GLY A 57 -1.52 9.03 4.58
N VAL A 58 -1.90 7.75 4.42
CA VAL A 58 -1.65 6.96 3.19
C VAL A 58 -2.37 7.50 1.95
N VAL A 59 -3.50 8.18 2.12
CA VAL A 59 -4.21 8.79 0.98
C VAL A 59 -3.34 9.83 0.30
N ASN A 60 -2.63 10.67 1.07
CA ASN A 60 -1.67 11.63 0.49
C ASN A 60 -0.49 10.93 -0.20
N ALA A 61 -0.06 9.76 0.31
CA ALA A 61 0.96 8.96 -0.36
C ALA A 61 0.50 8.50 -1.75
N PHE A 62 -0.77 8.07 -1.90
CA PHE A 62 -1.33 7.69 -3.21
C PHE A 62 -1.34 8.87 -4.18
N TYR A 63 -1.80 10.05 -3.74
CA TYR A 63 -1.77 11.26 -4.56
C TYR A 63 -0.35 11.61 -5.01
N ALA A 64 0.61 11.55 -4.09
CA ALA A 64 2.01 11.83 -4.38
C ALA A 64 2.59 10.82 -5.38
N ALA A 65 2.32 9.52 -5.18
CA ALA A 65 2.79 8.46 -6.06
C ALA A 65 2.21 8.58 -7.47
N VAL A 66 0.90 8.83 -7.60
CA VAL A 66 0.26 9.06 -8.91
C VAL A 66 0.94 10.22 -9.63
N ASN A 67 1.21 11.33 -8.94
CA ASN A 67 1.90 12.48 -9.55
C ASN A 67 3.36 12.20 -9.91
N ALA A 68 4.07 11.42 -9.08
CA ALA A 68 5.50 11.20 -9.28
C ALA A 68 5.82 10.21 -10.40
N PHE A 69 4.94 9.23 -10.63
CA PHE A 69 5.21 8.10 -11.52
C PHE A 69 4.31 8.03 -12.74
N THR A 70 3.44 9.01 -12.93
CA THR A 70 2.58 9.08 -14.13
C THR A 70 2.45 10.52 -14.61
N GLU A 71 2.04 10.69 -15.87
CA GLU A 71 1.71 11.97 -16.49
C GLU A 71 0.19 12.11 -16.69
N PRO A 72 -0.35 13.34 -16.82
CA PRO A 72 -1.77 13.53 -17.15
C PRO A 72 -2.18 12.74 -18.40
N GLY A 73 -3.31 12.02 -18.30
CA GLY A 73 -3.82 11.18 -19.37
C GLY A 73 -3.26 9.75 -19.40
N GLU A 74 -2.24 9.44 -18.61
CA GLU A 74 -1.78 8.05 -18.42
C GLU A 74 -2.74 7.23 -17.54
N GLY A 75 -2.62 5.91 -17.62
CA GLY A 75 -3.47 4.95 -16.92
C GLY A 75 -2.89 4.51 -15.58
N VAL A 76 -3.78 4.43 -14.59
CA VAL A 76 -3.49 3.82 -13.29
C VAL A 76 -4.45 2.65 -13.06
N ILE A 77 -3.91 1.46 -12.85
CA ILE A 77 -4.67 0.22 -12.70
C ILE A 77 -5.15 0.10 -11.24
N ILE A 78 -6.39 -0.32 -11.05
CA ILE A 78 -6.96 -0.68 -9.76
C ILE A 78 -7.87 -1.90 -9.89
N PHE A 79 -8.03 -2.68 -8.81
CA PHE A 79 -8.89 -3.87 -8.75
C PHE A 79 -10.19 -3.57 -8.01
N LYS A 80 -11.25 -3.15 -8.74
CA LYS A 80 -12.56 -2.88 -8.11
C LYS A 80 -13.34 -4.18 -7.83
N PRO A 81 -14.15 -4.17 -6.72
CA PRO A 81 -14.40 -3.08 -5.78
C PRO A 81 -13.21 -2.83 -4.87
N VAL A 82 -12.83 -1.57 -4.68
CA VAL A 82 -11.68 -1.16 -3.87
C VAL A 82 -11.96 0.17 -3.16
N TYR A 83 -11.15 0.51 -2.19
CA TYR A 83 -11.21 1.75 -1.43
C TYR A 83 -11.34 2.97 -2.34
N TYR A 84 -12.45 3.71 -2.20
CA TYR A 84 -12.82 4.77 -3.14
C TYR A 84 -11.78 5.90 -3.32
N PRO A 85 -10.93 6.24 -2.31
CA PRO A 85 -9.91 7.26 -2.49
C PRO A 85 -8.86 6.93 -3.55
N PHE A 86 -8.69 5.65 -3.95
CA PHE A 86 -7.84 5.31 -5.09
C PHE A 86 -8.34 5.97 -6.37
N SER A 87 -9.65 5.85 -6.65
CA SER A 87 -10.26 6.52 -7.80
C SER A 87 -10.09 8.04 -7.71
N MET A 88 -10.27 8.62 -6.51
CA MET A 88 -10.08 10.06 -6.30
C MET A 88 -8.63 10.50 -6.55
N ALA A 89 -7.63 9.73 -6.10
CA ALA A 89 -6.23 10.04 -6.33
C ALA A 89 -5.88 10.05 -7.82
N ILE A 90 -6.49 9.15 -8.59
CA ILE A 90 -6.29 9.05 -10.04
C ILE A 90 -6.96 10.23 -10.77
N GLU A 91 -8.26 10.42 -10.55
CA GLU A 91 -9.07 11.42 -11.24
C GLU A 91 -8.64 12.87 -10.93
N LYS A 92 -8.36 13.16 -9.64
CA LYS A 92 -7.93 14.50 -9.21
C LYS A 92 -6.55 14.90 -9.73
N ASN A 93 -5.75 13.93 -10.12
CA ASN A 93 -4.47 14.14 -10.77
C ASN A 93 -4.58 14.06 -12.32
N GLU A 94 -5.78 14.04 -12.89
CA GLU A 94 -6.02 14.00 -14.34
C GLU A 94 -5.49 12.73 -15.03
N ARG A 95 -5.44 11.60 -14.30
CA ARG A 95 -5.06 10.28 -14.82
C ARG A 95 -6.31 9.45 -15.13
N ASN A 96 -6.15 8.41 -15.93
CA ASN A 96 -7.23 7.52 -16.31
C ASN A 96 -7.33 6.32 -15.38
N ILE A 97 -8.51 6.02 -14.87
CA ILE A 97 -8.76 4.79 -14.12
C ILE A 97 -8.82 3.62 -15.10
N ILE A 98 -7.90 2.67 -14.95
CA ILE A 98 -7.91 1.39 -15.66
C ILE A 98 -8.41 0.34 -14.68
N ASN A 99 -9.67 -0.05 -14.82
CA ASN A 99 -10.25 -1.04 -13.92
C ASN A 99 -9.98 -2.46 -14.40
N CYS A 100 -9.34 -3.26 -13.56
CA CYS A 100 -9.32 -4.72 -13.64
C CYS A 100 -10.27 -5.25 -12.56
N PRO A 101 -11.53 -5.55 -12.87
CA PRO A 101 -12.49 -5.96 -11.86
C PRO A 101 -12.08 -7.28 -11.22
N LEU A 102 -12.23 -7.38 -9.91
CA LEU A 102 -12.12 -8.67 -9.22
C LEU A 102 -13.25 -9.60 -9.68
N ILE A 103 -12.94 -10.89 -9.76
CA ILE A 103 -13.93 -11.93 -10.01
C ILE A 103 -14.56 -12.30 -8.67
N GLU A 104 -15.87 -12.17 -8.58
CA GLU A 104 -16.63 -12.57 -7.40
C GLU A 104 -17.26 -13.95 -7.64
N ASN A 105 -17.09 -14.84 -6.68
CA ASN A 105 -17.71 -16.15 -6.69
C ASN A 105 -18.16 -16.52 -5.26
N ASP A 106 -19.47 -16.47 -5.05
CA ASP A 106 -20.13 -16.79 -3.76
C ASP A 106 -19.50 -16.05 -2.55
N GLY A 107 -19.30 -14.75 -2.70
CA GLY A 107 -18.71 -13.87 -1.69
C GLY A 107 -17.19 -13.91 -1.61
N TYR A 108 -16.52 -14.76 -2.39
CA TYR A 108 -15.07 -14.85 -2.44
C TYR A 108 -14.52 -14.15 -3.69
N TYR A 109 -13.57 -13.26 -3.50
CA TYR A 109 -13.01 -12.44 -4.56
C TYR A 109 -11.62 -12.92 -4.97
N THR A 110 -11.36 -12.96 -6.27
CA THR A 110 -10.05 -13.31 -6.85
C THR A 110 -9.63 -12.30 -7.90
N ILE A 111 -8.32 -12.25 -8.18
CA ILE A 111 -7.76 -11.42 -9.24
C ILE A 111 -7.89 -12.17 -10.58
N ASP A 112 -8.39 -11.46 -11.60
CA ASP A 112 -8.31 -11.92 -13.00
C ASP A 112 -6.91 -11.63 -13.54
N PHE A 113 -5.99 -12.56 -13.37
CA PHE A 113 -4.60 -12.40 -13.81
C PHE A 113 -4.44 -12.31 -15.31
N GLU A 114 -5.33 -12.96 -16.09
CA GLU A 114 -5.30 -12.88 -17.55
C GLU A 114 -5.68 -11.47 -18.00
N LYS A 115 -6.75 -10.94 -17.44
CA LYS A 115 -7.16 -9.56 -17.69
C LYS A 115 -6.14 -8.54 -17.20
N PHE A 116 -5.54 -8.77 -16.03
CA PHE A 116 -4.50 -7.91 -15.51
C PHE A 116 -3.28 -7.88 -16.44
N ASP A 117 -2.77 -9.03 -16.89
CA ASP A 117 -1.67 -9.09 -17.87
C ASP A 117 -2.05 -8.41 -19.21
N GLU A 118 -3.29 -8.61 -19.67
CA GLU A 118 -3.77 -7.96 -20.92
C GLU A 118 -3.70 -6.44 -20.85
N ILE A 119 -4.32 -5.84 -19.81
CA ILE A 119 -4.38 -4.38 -19.67
C ILE A 119 -3.04 -3.76 -19.31
N SER A 120 -2.15 -4.51 -18.66
CA SER A 120 -0.81 -4.08 -18.30
C SER A 120 0.10 -3.90 -19.52
N LYS A 121 -0.21 -4.52 -20.66
CA LYS A 121 0.58 -4.41 -21.91
C LYS A 121 0.45 -3.05 -22.59
N ASP A 122 -0.58 -2.26 -22.27
CA ASP A 122 -0.70 -0.92 -22.79
C ASP A 122 0.39 -0.03 -22.15
N PRO A 123 1.34 0.51 -22.93
CA PRO A 123 2.43 1.31 -22.40
C PRO A 123 1.99 2.64 -21.76
N LYS A 124 0.72 3.02 -21.91
CA LYS A 124 0.13 4.16 -21.20
C LYS A 124 -0.26 3.85 -19.78
N ASN A 125 -0.38 2.59 -19.41
CA ASN A 125 -0.65 2.16 -18.05
C ASN A 125 0.67 2.06 -17.29
N LYS A 126 0.88 2.92 -16.30
CA LYS A 126 2.18 3.12 -15.64
C LYS A 126 2.23 2.65 -14.20
N LEU A 127 1.08 2.62 -13.55
CA LEU A 127 1.00 2.42 -12.12
C LEU A 127 -0.13 1.45 -11.78
N LEU A 128 0.12 0.59 -10.80
CA LEU A 128 -0.90 -0.18 -10.10
C LEU A 128 -1.03 0.35 -8.67
N ILE A 129 -2.25 0.73 -8.25
CA ILE A 129 -2.54 0.90 -6.83
C ILE A 129 -3.21 -0.38 -6.34
N PHE A 130 -2.49 -1.12 -5.50
CA PHE A 130 -2.86 -2.44 -4.99
C PHE A 130 -3.22 -2.37 -3.51
N CYS A 131 -4.34 -2.97 -3.12
CA CYS A 131 -4.82 -3.00 -1.74
C CYS A 131 -4.57 -4.37 -1.11
N SER A 132 -3.78 -4.44 -0.05
CA SER A 132 -3.38 -5.69 0.60
C SER A 132 -3.18 -5.51 2.11
N PRO A 133 -4.07 -5.95 2.97
CA PRO A 133 -5.36 -6.61 2.73
C PRO A 133 -6.37 -5.73 1.96
N HIS A 134 -7.23 -6.38 1.17
CA HIS A 134 -8.08 -5.69 0.21
C HIS A 134 -9.39 -5.18 0.83
N ASN A 135 -9.55 -3.88 0.89
CA ASN A 135 -10.75 -3.19 1.33
C ASN A 135 -11.61 -2.75 0.11
N PRO A 136 -12.92 -3.07 0.02
CA PRO A 136 -13.79 -3.55 1.11
C PRO A 136 -14.02 -5.07 1.15
N VAL A 137 -13.44 -5.86 0.26
CA VAL A 137 -13.80 -7.28 0.10
C VAL A 137 -13.19 -8.20 1.15
N GLY A 138 -12.27 -7.69 1.97
CA GLY A 138 -11.71 -8.43 3.11
C GLY A 138 -10.71 -9.53 2.74
N ARG A 139 -10.16 -9.50 1.50
CA ARG A 139 -9.16 -10.49 1.09
C ARG A 139 -7.79 -10.20 1.71
N VAL A 140 -7.19 -11.23 2.30
CA VAL A 140 -5.75 -11.31 2.56
C VAL A 140 -5.17 -12.14 1.42
N TRP A 141 -4.38 -11.51 0.56
CA TRP A 141 -3.81 -12.18 -0.61
C TRP A 141 -2.74 -13.18 -0.20
N THR A 142 -2.71 -14.33 -0.86
CA THR A 142 -1.67 -15.33 -0.62
C THR A 142 -0.33 -14.89 -1.23
N LYS A 143 0.76 -15.52 -0.79
CA LYS A 143 2.07 -15.23 -1.34
C LYS A 143 2.11 -15.50 -2.85
N GLU A 144 1.48 -16.57 -3.31
CA GLU A 144 1.40 -16.96 -4.72
C GLU A 144 0.60 -15.95 -5.56
N GLU A 145 -0.47 -15.35 -4.98
CA GLU A 145 -1.20 -14.27 -5.64
C GLU A 145 -0.34 -13.01 -5.75
N LEU A 146 0.42 -12.66 -4.69
CA LEU A 146 1.34 -11.52 -4.70
C LEU A 146 2.49 -11.72 -5.69
N GLU A 147 3.06 -12.94 -5.77
CA GLU A 147 4.10 -13.29 -6.75
C GLU A 147 3.61 -13.07 -8.19
N LYS A 148 2.37 -13.47 -8.50
CA LYS A 148 1.77 -13.24 -9.83
C LYS A 148 1.53 -11.76 -10.12
N VAL A 149 1.06 -10.98 -9.12
CA VAL A 149 0.93 -9.52 -9.27
C VAL A 149 2.28 -8.89 -9.55
N ALA A 150 3.32 -9.28 -8.80
CA ALA A 150 4.67 -8.78 -8.97
C ALA A 150 5.25 -9.15 -10.35
N GLU A 151 5.11 -10.42 -10.78
CA GLU A 151 5.57 -10.90 -12.09
C GLU A 151 4.96 -10.08 -13.24
N ILE A 152 3.63 -9.91 -13.24
CA ILE A 152 2.94 -9.13 -14.28
C ILE A 152 3.38 -7.68 -14.25
N SER A 153 3.52 -7.08 -13.06
CA SER A 153 3.94 -5.70 -12.91
C SER A 153 5.36 -5.46 -13.42
N VAL A 154 6.30 -6.33 -13.05
CA VAL A 154 7.69 -6.26 -13.52
C VAL A 154 7.77 -6.43 -15.04
N LYS A 155 7.12 -7.46 -15.58
CA LYS A 155 7.09 -7.77 -17.01
C LYS A 155 6.59 -6.59 -17.87
N ASN A 156 5.63 -5.82 -17.35
CA ASN A 156 4.98 -4.72 -18.08
C ASN A 156 5.44 -3.33 -17.60
N ASP A 157 6.53 -3.25 -16.84
CA ASP A 157 7.15 -2.00 -16.36
C ASP A 157 6.21 -1.11 -15.54
N LEU A 158 5.35 -1.71 -14.71
CA LEU A 158 4.47 -0.98 -13.80
C LEU A 158 5.20 -0.65 -12.50
N VAL A 159 4.98 0.57 -11.99
CA VAL A 159 5.23 0.90 -10.59
C VAL A 159 4.06 0.40 -9.76
N VAL A 160 4.32 -0.19 -8.59
CA VAL A 160 3.28 -0.71 -7.70
C VAL A 160 3.24 0.12 -6.41
N VAL A 161 2.09 0.68 -6.11
CA VAL A 161 1.79 1.28 -4.80
C VAL A 161 0.96 0.28 -4.02
N SER A 162 1.57 -0.40 -3.07
CA SER A 162 0.89 -1.38 -2.21
C SER A 162 0.36 -0.69 -0.95
N ASP A 163 -0.95 -0.55 -0.87
CA ASP A 163 -1.63 -0.08 0.34
C ASP A 163 -1.76 -1.24 1.32
N GLU A 164 -0.89 -1.24 2.32
CA GLU A 164 -0.82 -2.26 3.36
C GLU A 164 -1.24 -1.73 4.74
N ILE A 165 -2.08 -0.68 4.76
CA ILE A 165 -2.54 -0.01 5.99
C ILE A 165 -3.23 -0.97 6.98
N TRP A 166 -3.82 -2.06 6.49
CA TRP A 166 -4.50 -3.06 7.30
C TRP A 166 -3.61 -4.26 7.68
N ALA A 167 -2.31 -4.22 7.39
CA ALA A 167 -1.37 -5.32 7.58
C ALA A 167 -1.36 -5.90 9.02
N ASP A 168 -1.58 -5.04 10.02
CA ASP A 168 -1.58 -5.43 11.44
C ASP A 168 -2.95 -5.91 11.96
N LEU A 169 -4.02 -5.78 11.16
CA LEU A 169 -5.39 -6.10 11.55
C LEU A 169 -5.92 -7.33 10.81
N ILE A 170 -5.25 -8.45 11.01
CA ILE A 170 -5.55 -9.72 10.33
C ILE A 170 -6.38 -10.62 11.26
N MET A 171 -7.45 -11.20 10.69
CA MET A 171 -8.31 -12.13 11.42
C MET A 171 -7.55 -13.44 11.75
N PRO A 172 -7.90 -14.09 12.88
CA PRO A 172 -7.29 -15.38 13.24
C PRO A 172 -7.38 -16.41 12.10
N GLY A 173 -6.30 -17.13 11.88
CA GLY A 173 -6.19 -18.15 10.82
C GLY A 173 -5.66 -17.62 9.48
N TYR A 174 -5.41 -16.31 9.36
CA TYR A 174 -4.79 -15.71 8.19
C TYR A 174 -3.45 -15.08 8.56
N GLU A 175 -2.56 -15.00 7.58
CA GLU A 175 -1.26 -14.32 7.69
C GLU A 175 -1.12 -13.33 6.54
N HIS A 176 -0.78 -12.09 6.88
CA HIS A 176 -0.46 -11.08 5.87
C HIS A 176 0.99 -11.24 5.42
N TYR A 177 1.18 -11.26 4.11
CA TYR A 177 2.50 -11.25 3.51
C TYR A 177 2.74 -9.88 2.85
N MET A 178 3.73 -9.12 3.36
CA MET A 178 4.10 -7.84 2.77
C MET A 178 4.67 -8.06 1.36
N MET A 179 4.22 -7.29 0.37
CA MET A 179 4.69 -7.45 -1.01
C MET A 179 6.21 -7.23 -1.12
N GLY A 180 6.78 -6.32 -0.34
CA GLY A 180 8.21 -6.07 -0.33
C GLY A 180 9.07 -7.27 0.11
N ARG A 181 8.50 -8.27 0.79
CA ARG A 181 9.22 -9.50 1.13
C ARG A 181 9.51 -10.41 -0.07
N LEU A 182 8.87 -10.16 -1.21
CA LEU A 182 9.17 -10.91 -2.43
C LEU A 182 10.58 -10.63 -2.92
N GLY A 183 11.08 -9.40 -2.69
CA GLY A 183 12.41 -8.99 -3.14
C GLY A 183 12.57 -8.99 -4.66
N GLY A 184 13.83 -8.92 -5.11
CA GLY A 184 14.12 -8.94 -6.53
C GLY A 184 13.64 -7.70 -7.28
N GLU A 185 13.27 -7.84 -8.55
CA GLU A 185 12.96 -6.70 -9.43
C GLU A 185 11.72 -5.91 -8.99
N ILE A 186 10.79 -6.50 -8.23
CA ILE A 186 9.62 -5.78 -7.72
C ILE A 186 10.01 -4.73 -6.66
N GLU A 187 11.06 -4.96 -5.90
CA GLU A 187 11.51 -4.05 -4.84
C GLU A 187 11.92 -2.68 -5.40
N GLU A 188 12.49 -2.65 -6.60
CA GLU A 188 12.95 -1.42 -7.26
C GLU A 188 11.79 -0.55 -7.79
N ARG A 189 10.58 -1.08 -7.81
CA ARG A 189 9.36 -0.42 -8.33
C ARG A 189 8.17 -0.46 -7.38
N LEU A 190 8.43 -0.76 -6.10
CA LEU A 190 7.41 -0.89 -5.07
C LEU A 190 7.42 0.30 -4.12
N ILE A 191 6.24 0.82 -3.84
CA ILE A 191 5.98 1.79 -2.78
C ILE A 191 5.02 1.12 -1.81
N THR A 192 5.48 0.79 -0.61
CA THR A 192 4.64 0.24 0.45
C THR A 192 4.08 1.38 1.31
N CYS A 193 2.75 1.49 1.39
CA CYS A 193 2.04 2.45 2.22
C CYS A 193 1.48 1.76 3.47
N THR A 194 1.88 2.22 4.64
CA THR A 194 1.44 1.68 5.95
C THR A 194 1.41 2.78 7.01
N ALA A 195 0.96 2.47 8.23
CA ALA A 195 0.94 3.40 9.36
C ALA A 195 1.21 2.69 10.69
#